data_97a1744ec9fbb61277329e965df79e8c
#
_entry.id   97a1744ec9fbb61277329e965df79e8c
#
_cell.length_a   1.000
_cell.length_b   1.000
_cell.length_c   1.000
_cell.angle_alpha   90.00
_cell.angle_beta   90.00
_cell.angle_gamma   90.00
#
_symmetry.space_group_name_H-M   'P 1'
#
loop_
_entity.id
_entity.type
_entity.pdbx_description
1 polymer ?
#
loop_
_entity_poly.entity_id
_entity_poly.type
_entity_poly.pdbx_seq_one_letter_code
_entity_poly.pdbx_strand_id
1 'polypeptide(L)'
;MIAEYETAREEVEKAAPYVTIILPCYNEEGHVIAEIERITAAMDASGYSYELMCVDDSSTDSTLAKLYEVAPRFPQMEVVHFHRNSGSGTVRRIGTQRARGEIVVWTDADMTYPNERIPELVQILEKDPTIDHVVGARTSEQGTYKLLRVPAKWFIRKFAERLTGAKIPDLNSGLRAFRREVSLPYLRLLPAGFSCVTTITVSFLANNHEMYFLPIDYYKRAGKSKFKFGKDSYRYILQVLRMTMYFNPLKVLMPLALALLGIGVVKGIYDVSAHDFKIATDTVLVFVTGLLIASLALLADLIVRSRDS
;
A
#
# COMPACT_ATOMS: atom_id res chain seq x y z
N MET A 1 -3.70 23.40 -32.98
CA MET A 1 -2.96 22.67 -31.91
C MET A 1 -3.52 22.96 -30.51
N ILE A 2 -3.47 24.19 -29.96
CA ILE A 2 -4.04 24.48 -28.62
C ILE A 2 -5.57 24.29 -28.62
N ALA A 3 -6.28 24.83 -29.60
CA ALA A 3 -7.73 24.69 -29.71
C ALA A 3 -8.18 23.23 -29.94
N GLU A 4 -7.45 22.45 -30.72
CA GLU A 4 -7.71 21.02 -30.93
C GLU A 4 -7.48 20.22 -29.65
N TYR A 5 -6.47 20.57 -28.85
CA TYR A 5 -6.23 19.97 -27.54
C TYR A 5 -7.37 20.31 -26.56
N GLU A 6 -7.83 21.56 -26.52
CA GLU A 6 -8.94 21.96 -25.66
C GLU A 6 -10.24 21.24 -26.04
N THR A 7 -10.55 21.13 -27.33
CA THR A 7 -11.73 20.40 -27.81
C THR A 7 -11.66 18.90 -27.50
N ALA A 8 -10.50 18.26 -27.76
CA ALA A 8 -10.28 16.85 -27.42
C ALA A 8 -10.36 16.59 -25.91
N ARG A 9 -9.87 17.53 -25.10
CA ARG A 9 -9.97 17.47 -23.64
C ARG A 9 -11.41 17.59 -23.15
N GLU A 10 -12.21 18.51 -23.70
CA GLU A 10 -13.64 18.64 -23.37
C GLU A 10 -14.45 17.38 -23.72
N GLU A 11 -14.12 16.68 -24.80
CA GLU A 11 -14.76 15.40 -25.19
C GLU A 11 -14.38 14.27 -24.22
N VAL A 12 -13.12 14.20 -23.80
CA VAL A 12 -12.63 13.22 -22.79
C VAL A 12 -13.21 13.50 -21.41
N GLU A 13 -13.43 14.77 -21.05
CA GLU A 13 -14.08 15.17 -19.80
C GLU A 13 -15.57 14.79 -19.72
N LYS A 14 -16.26 14.68 -20.87
CA LYS A 14 -17.69 14.33 -20.93
C LYS A 14 -17.99 12.86 -20.69
N ALA A 15 -17.09 11.95 -21.04
CA ALA A 15 -17.26 10.51 -20.81
C ALA A 15 -16.46 10.09 -19.57
N ALA A 16 -17.11 9.48 -18.58
CA ALA A 16 -16.40 8.92 -17.44
C ALA A 16 -15.41 7.85 -17.93
N PRO A 17 -14.10 7.93 -17.63
CA PRO A 17 -13.13 6.92 -18.02
C PRO A 17 -13.40 5.62 -17.24
N TYR A 18 -13.07 4.48 -17.83
CA TYR A 18 -13.13 3.21 -17.12
C TYR A 18 -11.95 3.06 -16.14
N VAL A 19 -10.76 3.57 -16.52
CA VAL A 19 -9.53 3.45 -15.74
C VAL A 19 -8.98 4.83 -15.39
N THR A 20 -8.60 5.03 -14.12
CA THR A 20 -7.76 6.17 -13.70
C THR A 20 -6.37 5.67 -13.32
N ILE A 21 -5.35 6.16 -14.00
CA ILE A 21 -3.95 5.83 -13.69
C ILE A 21 -3.34 7.00 -12.90
N ILE A 22 -2.82 6.73 -11.70
CA ILE A 22 -2.18 7.72 -10.84
C ILE A 22 -0.68 7.52 -10.91
N LEU A 23 0.02 8.53 -11.41
CA LEU A 23 1.47 8.57 -11.59
C LEU A 23 2.08 9.64 -10.69
N PRO A 24 2.58 9.28 -9.48
CA PRO A 24 3.30 10.21 -8.62
C PRO A 24 4.65 10.58 -9.23
N CYS A 25 4.90 11.87 -9.41
CA CYS A 25 6.13 12.42 -9.96
C CYS A 25 6.84 13.26 -8.90
N TYR A 26 8.11 12.97 -8.62
CA TYR A 26 8.97 13.79 -7.77
C TYR A 26 10.44 13.64 -8.18
N ASN A 27 10.99 14.66 -8.82
CA ASN A 27 12.36 14.66 -9.36
C ASN A 27 12.61 13.44 -10.28
N GLU A 28 11.82 13.35 -11.35
CA GLU A 28 11.87 12.28 -12.36
C GLU A 28 12.07 12.86 -13.78
N GLU A 29 12.76 14.01 -13.89
CA GLU A 29 12.98 14.71 -15.18
C GLU A 29 13.61 13.84 -16.26
N GLY A 30 14.40 12.82 -15.87
CA GLY A 30 15.05 11.90 -16.80
C GLY A 30 14.15 10.83 -17.38
N HIS A 31 12.98 10.58 -16.81
CA HIS A 31 12.19 9.38 -17.10
C HIS A 31 10.71 9.64 -17.34
N VAL A 32 10.17 10.74 -16.83
CA VAL A 32 8.74 11.00 -16.77
C VAL A 32 8.08 11.00 -18.16
N ILE A 33 8.71 11.57 -19.19
CA ILE A 33 8.14 11.59 -20.55
C ILE A 33 8.07 10.18 -21.13
N ALA A 34 9.18 9.41 -21.06
CA ALA A 34 9.20 8.04 -21.56
C ALA A 34 8.20 7.13 -20.84
N GLU A 35 7.97 7.38 -19.55
CA GLU A 35 6.97 6.63 -18.77
C GLU A 35 5.54 6.97 -19.21
N ILE A 36 5.23 8.25 -19.43
CA ILE A 36 3.93 8.70 -19.96
C ILE A 36 3.68 8.06 -21.33
N GLU A 37 4.65 8.13 -22.24
CA GLU A 37 4.55 7.54 -23.58
C GLU A 37 4.32 6.02 -23.53
N ARG A 38 4.99 5.32 -22.62
CA ARG A 38 4.83 3.86 -22.45
C ARG A 38 3.44 3.51 -21.91
N ILE A 39 2.95 4.24 -20.91
CA ILE A 39 1.62 4.03 -20.34
C ILE A 39 0.54 4.30 -21.38
N THR A 40 0.60 5.46 -22.04
CA THR A 40 -0.41 5.88 -23.02
C THR A 40 -0.43 4.95 -24.22
N ALA A 41 0.71 4.55 -24.77
CA ALA A 41 0.79 3.59 -25.87
C ALA A 41 0.14 2.23 -25.51
N ALA A 42 0.35 1.73 -24.29
CA ALA A 42 -0.24 0.47 -23.85
C ALA A 42 -1.76 0.60 -23.65
N MET A 43 -2.21 1.71 -23.07
CA MET A 43 -3.64 1.94 -22.83
C MET A 43 -4.40 2.21 -24.12
N ASP A 44 -3.86 2.99 -25.05
CA ASP A 44 -4.45 3.24 -26.37
C ASP A 44 -4.61 1.94 -27.18
N ALA A 45 -3.62 1.04 -27.08
CA ALA A 45 -3.68 -0.28 -27.73
C ALA A 45 -4.70 -1.23 -27.09
N SER A 46 -5.09 -1.00 -25.83
CA SER A 46 -5.99 -1.88 -25.07
C SER A 46 -7.48 -1.65 -25.37
N GLY A 47 -7.83 -0.47 -25.87
CA GLY A 47 -9.23 -0.06 -26.09
C GLY A 47 -9.97 0.38 -24.83
N TYR A 48 -9.35 0.35 -23.64
CA TYR A 48 -9.96 0.90 -22.42
C TYR A 48 -9.97 2.43 -22.47
N SER A 49 -11.12 3.04 -22.10
CA SER A 49 -11.16 4.46 -21.85
C SER A 49 -10.44 4.77 -20.52
N TYR A 50 -9.55 5.77 -20.54
CA TYR A 50 -8.74 6.06 -19.37
C TYR A 50 -8.43 7.55 -19.19
N GLU A 51 -8.06 7.91 -17.97
CA GLU A 51 -7.38 9.16 -17.64
C GLU A 51 -6.02 8.85 -16.98
N LEU A 52 -5.02 9.65 -17.30
CA LEU A 52 -3.68 9.58 -16.71
C LEU A 52 -3.43 10.81 -15.84
N MET A 53 -3.50 10.66 -14.53
CA MET A 53 -3.26 11.72 -13.56
C MET A 53 -1.79 11.74 -13.16
N CYS A 54 -1.01 12.65 -13.75
CA CYS A 54 0.38 12.91 -13.39
C CYS A 54 0.43 13.93 -12.26
N VAL A 55 0.81 13.48 -11.06
CA VAL A 55 0.81 14.34 -9.87
C VAL A 55 2.24 14.71 -9.49
N ASP A 56 2.63 15.95 -9.73
CA ASP A 56 3.91 16.49 -9.29
C ASP A 56 3.86 16.84 -7.79
N ASP A 57 4.68 16.13 -7.00
CA ASP A 57 4.77 16.31 -5.55
C ASP A 57 5.83 17.35 -5.17
N SER A 58 5.75 18.57 -5.77
CA SER A 58 6.68 19.68 -5.55
C SER A 58 8.11 19.34 -5.98
N SER A 59 8.30 18.91 -7.23
CA SER A 59 9.64 18.64 -7.79
C SER A 59 10.50 19.89 -7.79
N THR A 60 11.79 19.71 -7.59
CA THR A 60 12.82 20.77 -7.57
C THR A 60 13.69 20.78 -8.83
N ASP A 61 13.47 19.81 -9.73
CA ASP A 61 14.08 19.70 -11.04
C ASP A 61 13.10 20.12 -12.16
N SER A 62 13.39 19.77 -13.39
CA SER A 62 12.56 20.13 -14.55
C SER A 62 11.32 19.23 -14.73
N THR A 63 10.99 18.34 -13.78
CA THR A 63 9.87 17.40 -13.92
C THR A 63 8.55 18.10 -14.22
N LEU A 64 8.17 19.12 -13.44
CA LEU A 64 6.91 19.83 -13.63
C LEU A 64 6.84 20.53 -15.00
N ALA A 65 7.94 21.18 -15.43
CA ALA A 65 8.02 21.83 -16.74
C ALA A 65 7.79 20.82 -17.88
N LYS A 66 8.42 19.64 -17.78
CA LYS A 66 8.26 18.54 -18.76
C LYS A 66 6.84 17.97 -18.77
N LEU A 67 6.17 17.88 -17.63
CA LEU A 67 4.78 17.44 -17.56
C LEU A 67 3.87 18.43 -18.34
N TYR A 68 4.04 19.73 -18.16
CA TYR A 68 3.26 20.73 -18.92
C TYR A 68 3.63 20.78 -20.40
N GLU A 69 4.90 20.57 -20.75
CA GLU A 69 5.35 20.50 -22.14
C GLU A 69 4.72 19.34 -22.91
N VAL A 70 4.60 18.18 -22.27
CA VAL A 70 4.11 16.96 -22.93
C VAL A 70 2.58 16.84 -22.89
N ALA A 71 1.90 17.47 -21.93
CA ALA A 71 0.45 17.36 -21.74
C ALA A 71 -0.38 17.63 -23.01
N PRO A 72 -0.07 18.62 -23.88
CA PRO A 72 -0.83 18.84 -25.11
C PRO A 72 -0.80 17.67 -26.11
N ARG A 73 0.14 16.72 -25.96
CA ARG A 73 0.22 15.52 -26.82
C ARG A 73 -0.74 14.42 -26.41
N PHE A 74 -1.26 14.45 -25.16
CA PHE A 74 -2.08 13.41 -24.56
C PHE A 74 -3.35 14.00 -23.93
N PRO A 75 -4.46 14.07 -24.68
CA PRO A 75 -5.72 14.68 -24.21
C PRO A 75 -6.29 14.05 -22.92
N GLN A 76 -6.00 12.76 -22.68
CA GLN A 76 -6.41 12.00 -21.48
C GLN A 76 -5.51 12.25 -20.26
N MET A 77 -4.44 13.05 -20.41
CA MET A 77 -3.51 13.37 -19.33
C MET A 77 -3.96 14.61 -18.54
N GLU A 78 -3.99 14.50 -17.22
CA GLU A 78 -4.15 15.61 -16.28
C GLU A 78 -2.85 15.84 -15.50
N VAL A 79 -2.38 17.08 -15.41
CA VAL A 79 -1.25 17.48 -14.57
C VAL A 79 -1.78 18.13 -13.31
N VAL A 80 -1.46 17.52 -12.15
CA VAL A 80 -1.78 18.07 -10.82
C VAL A 80 -0.49 18.45 -10.12
N HIS A 81 -0.37 19.69 -9.65
CA HIS A 81 0.81 20.17 -8.94
C HIS A 81 0.52 20.41 -7.46
N PHE A 82 1.36 19.85 -6.57
CA PHE A 82 1.33 20.13 -5.15
C PHE A 82 2.37 21.18 -4.77
N HIS A 83 1.95 22.23 -4.06
CA HIS A 83 2.85 23.31 -3.63
C HIS A 83 3.92 22.91 -2.61
N ARG A 84 3.81 21.73 -2.01
CA ARG A 84 4.79 21.17 -1.06
C ARG A 84 4.88 19.66 -1.21
N ASN A 85 6.07 19.11 -0.98
CA ASN A 85 6.24 17.67 -0.98
C ASN A 85 5.42 17.03 0.15
N SER A 86 4.45 16.25 -0.24
CA SER A 86 3.44 15.60 0.62
C SER A 86 3.63 14.09 0.73
N GLY A 87 4.52 13.53 -0.10
CA GLY A 87 4.87 12.11 -0.15
C GLY A 87 3.93 11.28 -1.04
N SER A 88 4.49 10.22 -1.63
CA SER A 88 3.81 9.38 -2.61
C SER A 88 2.49 8.77 -2.12
N GLY A 89 2.36 8.52 -0.82
CA GLY A 89 1.11 8.02 -0.22
C GLY A 89 0.01 9.09 -0.21
N THR A 90 0.36 10.34 0.04
CA THR A 90 -0.60 11.47 -0.06
C THR A 90 -1.05 11.66 -1.49
N VAL A 91 -0.13 11.62 -2.45
CA VAL A 91 -0.42 11.70 -3.89
C VAL A 91 -1.41 10.61 -4.29
N ARG A 92 -1.12 9.34 -3.96
CA ARG A 92 -2.00 8.21 -4.28
C ARG A 92 -3.37 8.34 -3.63
N ARG A 93 -3.43 8.76 -2.38
CA ARG A 93 -4.69 8.98 -1.66
C ARG A 93 -5.54 10.05 -2.33
N ILE A 94 -4.97 11.24 -2.58
CA ILE A 94 -5.70 12.35 -3.20
C ILE A 94 -6.07 12.01 -4.65
N GLY A 95 -5.15 11.41 -5.40
CA GLY A 95 -5.42 10.94 -6.76
C GLY A 95 -6.58 9.94 -6.81
N THR A 96 -6.62 8.95 -5.90
CA THR A 96 -7.73 7.99 -5.84
C THR A 96 -9.06 8.63 -5.44
N GLN A 97 -9.04 9.63 -4.56
CA GLN A 97 -10.26 10.39 -4.21
C GLN A 97 -10.79 11.17 -5.40
N ARG A 98 -9.93 11.74 -6.22
CA ARG A 98 -10.27 12.53 -7.42
C ARG A 98 -10.54 11.67 -8.65
N ALA A 99 -10.07 10.44 -8.66
CA ALA A 99 -10.25 9.50 -9.77
C ALA A 99 -11.70 9.38 -10.18
N ARG A 100 -11.97 9.40 -11.50
CA ARG A 100 -13.29 9.23 -12.09
C ARG A 100 -13.54 7.79 -12.58
N GLY A 101 -12.44 7.04 -12.81
CA GLY A 101 -12.51 5.66 -13.28
C GLY A 101 -13.06 4.69 -12.23
N GLU A 102 -13.72 3.65 -12.71
CA GLU A 102 -14.15 2.52 -11.90
C GLU A 102 -12.95 1.75 -11.33
N ILE A 103 -11.91 1.59 -12.16
CA ILE A 103 -10.65 0.97 -11.79
C ILE A 103 -9.59 2.06 -11.57
N VAL A 104 -8.88 1.98 -10.46
CA VAL A 104 -7.72 2.84 -10.17
C VAL A 104 -6.44 2.03 -10.28
N VAL A 105 -5.48 2.55 -11.02
CA VAL A 105 -4.14 2.00 -11.14
C VAL A 105 -3.14 2.92 -10.45
N TRP A 106 -2.32 2.35 -9.57
CA TRP A 106 -1.14 3.03 -9.04
C TRP A 106 0.10 2.48 -9.73
N THR A 107 1.04 3.35 -10.03
CA THR A 107 2.37 2.98 -10.52
C THR A 107 3.42 4.01 -10.09
N ASP A 108 4.66 3.90 -10.57
CA ASP A 108 5.75 4.84 -10.32
C ASP A 108 6.33 5.36 -11.65
N ALA A 109 6.90 6.57 -11.64
CA ALA A 109 7.43 7.27 -12.82
C ALA A 109 8.93 7.02 -13.09
N ASP A 110 9.54 5.98 -12.47
CA ASP A 110 10.99 5.74 -12.46
C ASP A 110 11.47 4.59 -13.35
N MET A 111 10.64 4.17 -14.30
CA MET A 111 10.92 3.10 -15.26
C MET A 111 11.18 1.72 -14.63
N THR A 112 10.87 1.52 -13.36
CA THR A 112 11.12 0.23 -12.68
C THR A 112 10.03 -0.80 -12.89
N TYR A 113 8.79 -0.36 -13.14
CA TYR A 113 7.67 -1.25 -13.40
C TYR A 113 7.40 -1.42 -14.90
N PRO A 114 6.94 -2.61 -15.33
CA PRO A 114 6.50 -2.86 -16.69
C PRO A 114 5.11 -2.24 -16.92
N ASN A 115 5.04 -0.91 -17.03
CA ASN A 115 3.78 -0.18 -17.13
C ASN A 115 3.00 -0.47 -18.43
N GLU A 116 3.64 -1.05 -19.44
CA GLU A 116 3.00 -1.65 -20.62
C GLU A 116 2.04 -2.80 -20.26
N ARG A 117 2.15 -3.39 -19.06
CA ARG A 117 1.26 -4.44 -18.57
C ARG A 117 0.06 -3.93 -17.75
N ILE A 118 -0.14 -2.63 -17.64
CA ILE A 118 -1.31 -2.05 -16.95
C ILE A 118 -2.63 -2.62 -17.51
N PRO A 119 -2.84 -2.73 -18.84
CA PRO A 119 -4.07 -3.32 -19.37
C PRO A 119 -4.32 -4.76 -18.90
N GLU A 120 -3.29 -5.56 -18.66
CA GLU A 120 -3.41 -6.92 -18.15
C GLU A 120 -3.96 -6.94 -16.70
N LEU A 121 -3.51 -6.00 -15.84
CA LEU A 121 -4.05 -5.89 -14.49
C LEU A 121 -5.54 -5.51 -14.53
N VAL A 122 -5.91 -4.59 -15.41
CA VAL A 122 -7.32 -4.16 -15.60
C VAL A 122 -8.17 -5.32 -16.11
N GLN A 123 -7.66 -6.07 -17.09
CA GLN A 123 -8.36 -7.21 -17.67
C GLN A 123 -8.65 -8.33 -16.64
N ILE A 124 -7.76 -8.54 -15.67
CA ILE A 124 -7.99 -9.51 -14.59
C ILE A 124 -9.20 -9.09 -13.74
N LEU A 125 -9.28 -7.80 -13.37
CA LEU A 125 -10.41 -7.25 -12.61
C LEU A 125 -11.73 -7.30 -13.40
N GLU A 126 -11.66 -7.08 -14.71
CA GLU A 126 -12.83 -7.13 -15.58
C GLU A 126 -13.36 -8.55 -15.72
N LYS A 127 -12.48 -9.54 -15.94
CA LYS A 127 -12.85 -10.94 -16.14
C LYS A 127 -13.37 -11.64 -14.90
N ASP A 128 -12.92 -11.22 -13.73
CA ASP A 128 -13.33 -11.83 -12.46
C ASP A 128 -13.85 -10.76 -11.50
N PRO A 129 -15.18 -10.59 -11.40
CA PRO A 129 -15.81 -9.63 -10.50
C PRO A 129 -15.55 -9.90 -9.01
N THR A 130 -15.08 -11.08 -8.65
CA THR A 130 -14.77 -11.42 -7.25
C THR A 130 -13.44 -10.82 -6.80
N ILE A 131 -12.53 -10.50 -7.74
CA ILE A 131 -11.26 -9.89 -7.46
C ILE A 131 -11.44 -8.37 -7.30
N ASP A 132 -11.04 -7.85 -6.15
CA ASP A 132 -11.09 -6.42 -5.84
C ASP A 132 -9.77 -5.70 -6.10
N HIS A 133 -8.64 -6.43 -6.10
CA HIS A 133 -7.31 -5.85 -6.16
C HIS A 133 -6.32 -6.78 -6.86
N VAL A 134 -5.64 -6.28 -7.89
CA VAL A 134 -4.53 -6.95 -8.57
C VAL A 134 -3.23 -6.23 -8.24
N VAL A 135 -2.23 -6.99 -7.81
CA VAL A 135 -0.88 -6.48 -7.47
C VAL A 135 0.14 -7.08 -8.42
N GLY A 136 0.90 -6.24 -9.12
CA GLY A 136 2.06 -6.69 -9.88
C GLY A 136 3.16 -7.17 -8.92
N ALA A 137 3.24 -8.48 -8.68
CA ALA A 137 4.20 -9.08 -7.75
C ALA A 137 5.57 -9.26 -8.41
N ARG A 138 6.59 -8.61 -7.87
CA ARG A 138 7.96 -8.65 -8.41
C ARG A 138 8.58 -10.03 -8.24
N THR A 139 9.01 -10.64 -9.34
CA THR A 139 9.65 -11.97 -9.36
C THR A 139 11.11 -11.91 -8.93
N SER A 140 11.79 -10.77 -9.19
CA SER A 140 13.19 -10.54 -8.83
C SER A 140 13.41 -9.11 -8.38
N GLU A 141 14.14 -8.89 -7.27
CA GLU A 141 14.63 -7.57 -6.90
C GLU A 141 16.10 -7.44 -7.33
N GLN A 142 16.36 -6.74 -8.43
CA GLN A 142 17.73 -6.42 -8.85
C GLN A 142 18.27 -5.20 -8.05
N GLY A 143 19.48 -5.32 -7.48
CA GLY A 143 20.22 -4.16 -6.98
C GLY A 143 20.11 -3.83 -5.49
N THR A 144 19.81 -4.78 -4.62
CA THR A 144 19.70 -4.51 -3.17
C THR A 144 20.76 -5.27 -2.36
N TYR A 145 21.39 -4.61 -1.38
CA TYR A 145 22.21 -5.27 -0.36
C TYR A 145 21.38 -6.31 0.39
N LYS A 146 21.58 -7.61 0.07
CA LYS A 146 20.70 -8.74 0.46
C LYS A 146 20.76 -9.04 1.96
N LEU A 147 21.88 -8.81 2.65
CA LEU A 147 22.15 -9.39 3.99
C LEU A 147 21.27 -8.85 5.13
N LEU A 148 20.93 -7.57 5.14
CA LEU A 148 20.19 -6.93 6.24
C LEU A 148 18.72 -6.62 5.91
N ARG A 149 18.38 -6.43 4.63
CA ARG A 149 17.01 -6.08 4.20
C ARG A 149 16.09 -7.30 4.07
N VAL A 150 16.64 -8.44 3.68
CA VAL A 150 15.87 -9.69 3.47
C VAL A 150 15.20 -10.18 4.75
N PRO A 151 15.89 -10.28 5.91
CA PRO A 151 15.25 -10.75 7.14
C PRO A 151 14.12 -9.84 7.62
N ALA A 152 14.31 -8.51 7.57
CA ALA A 152 13.27 -7.57 8.00
C ALA A 152 12.03 -7.61 7.08
N LYS A 153 12.22 -7.62 5.76
CA LYS A 153 11.12 -7.76 4.79
C LYS A 153 10.40 -9.11 4.94
N TRP A 154 11.16 -10.18 5.14
CA TRP A 154 10.62 -11.51 5.36
C TRP A 154 9.78 -11.57 6.64
N PHE A 155 10.31 -11.04 7.75
CA PHE A 155 9.59 -11.00 9.02
C PHE A 155 8.27 -10.22 8.90
N ILE A 156 8.31 -9.03 8.29
CA ILE A 156 7.13 -8.20 8.11
C ILE A 156 6.09 -8.89 7.21
N ARG A 157 6.53 -9.52 6.12
CA ARG A 157 5.66 -10.30 5.25
C ARG A 157 5.02 -11.46 6.00
N LYS A 158 5.81 -12.25 6.74
CA LYS A 158 5.30 -13.37 7.53
C LYS A 158 4.35 -12.92 8.62
N PHE A 159 4.63 -11.79 9.24
CA PHE A 159 3.74 -11.17 10.21
C PHE A 159 2.41 -10.76 9.55
N ALA A 160 2.44 -10.07 8.41
CA ALA A 160 1.24 -9.71 7.64
C ALA A 160 0.45 -10.96 7.20
N GLU A 161 1.11 -12.00 6.66
CA GLU A 161 0.49 -13.27 6.30
C GLU A 161 -0.22 -13.94 7.49
N ARG A 162 0.44 -13.96 8.67
CA ARG A 162 -0.17 -14.54 9.87
C ARG A 162 -1.40 -13.74 10.35
N LEU A 163 -1.37 -12.43 10.18
CA LEU A 163 -2.44 -11.55 10.61
C LEU A 163 -3.66 -11.59 9.69
N THR A 164 -3.42 -11.60 8.38
CA THR A 164 -4.48 -11.64 7.38
C THR A 164 -4.96 -13.07 7.08
N GLY A 165 -4.14 -14.08 7.37
CA GLY A 165 -4.41 -15.46 6.99
C GLY A 165 -4.14 -15.75 5.51
N ALA A 166 -3.72 -14.75 4.72
CA ALA A 166 -3.49 -14.85 3.30
C ALA A 166 -1.99 -14.94 2.97
N LYS A 167 -1.65 -15.64 1.88
CA LYS A 167 -0.28 -15.67 1.34
C LYS A 167 -0.02 -14.40 0.54
N ILE A 168 1.05 -13.67 0.87
CA ILE A 168 1.39 -12.38 0.26
C ILE A 168 2.73 -12.48 -0.47
N PRO A 169 2.76 -12.70 -1.79
CA PRO A 169 4.00 -12.78 -2.57
C PRO A 169 4.81 -11.48 -2.53
N ASP A 170 4.16 -10.33 -2.73
CA ASP A 170 4.80 -9.01 -2.67
C ASP A 170 3.90 -7.97 -1.97
N LEU A 171 4.34 -7.54 -0.79
CA LEU A 171 3.61 -6.57 0.04
C LEU A 171 3.85 -5.11 -0.40
N ASN A 172 4.93 -4.85 -1.15
CA ASN A 172 5.47 -3.51 -1.37
C ASN A 172 5.48 -3.05 -2.83
N SER A 173 4.86 -3.77 -3.73
CA SER A 173 4.79 -3.36 -5.12
C SER A 173 4.00 -2.05 -5.27
N GLY A 174 4.53 -1.12 -6.07
CA GLY A 174 3.84 0.12 -6.44
C GLY A 174 2.85 -0.08 -7.58
N LEU A 175 3.09 -1.04 -8.49
CA LEU A 175 2.19 -1.33 -9.61
C LEU A 175 1.02 -2.19 -9.12
N ARG A 176 -0.19 -1.63 -9.18
CA ARG A 176 -1.43 -2.28 -8.75
C ARG A 176 -2.65 -1.67 -9.39
N ALA A 177 -3.69 -2.47 -9.56
CA ALA A 177 -5.02 -2.04 -10.01
C ALA A 177 -6.07 -2.52 -9.00
N PHE A 178 -7.08 -1.71 -8.72
CA PHE A 178 -8.15 -2.07 -7.78
C PHE A 178 -9.44 -1.34 -8.10
N ARG A 179 -10.57 -1.89 -7.64
CA ARG A 179 -11.87 -1.24 -7.72
C ARG A 179 -11.89 0.00 -6.84
N ARG A 180 -12.18 1.16 -7.44
CA ARG A 180 -12.17 2.44 -6.74
C ARG A 180 -13.07 2.44 -5.51
N GLU A 181 -14.31 2.06 -5.67
CA GLU A 181 -15.31 2.08 -4.58
C GLU A 181 -14.87 1.25 -3.39
N VAL A 182 -14.32 0.06 -3.63
CA VAL A 182 -13.80 -0.82 -2.58
C VAL A 182 -12.64 -0.17 -1.82
N SER A 183 -11.85 0.68 -2.47
CA SER A 183 -10.68 1.33 -1.87
C SER A 183 -11.02 2.55 -0.99
N LEU A 184 -12.11 3.26 -1.29
CA LEU A 184 -12.46 4.54 -0.67
C LEU A 184 -12.48 4.52 0.87
N PRO A 185 -13.06 3.52 1.55
CA PRO A 185 -13.09 3.46 3.01
C PRO A 185 -11.70 3.42 3.64
N TYR A 186 -10.71 2.87 2.92
CA TYR A 186 -9.35 2.65 3.42
C TYR A 186 -8.40 3.81 3.17
N LEU A 187 -8.75 4.76 2.29
CA LEU A 187 -7.87 5.87 1.93
C LEU A 187 -7.45 6.73 3.13
N ARG A 188 -8.32 6.90 4.11
CA ARG A 188 -8.02 7.63 5.37
C ARG A 188 -6.90 6.98 6.19
N LEU A 189 -6.64 5.69 5.99
CA LEU A 189 -5.62 4.93 6.72
C LEU A 189 -4.24 5.03 6.09
N LEU A 190 -4.16 5.54 4.86
CA LEU A 190 -2.92 5.58 4.10
C LEU A 190 -1.96 6.64 4.68
N PRO A 191 -0.75 6.24 5.07
CA PRO A 191 0.30 7.18 5.46
C PRO A 191 0.82 7.95 4.24
N ALA A 192 1.40 9.11 4.49
CA ALA A 192 1.94 9.98 3.42
C ALA A 192 3.09 9.36 2.60
N GLY A 193 3.84 8.41 3.20
CA GLY A 193 5.04 7.82 2.57
C GLY A 193 4.80 6.49 1.87
N PHE A 194 5.90 5.81 1.56
CA PHE A 194 5.93 4.54 0.81
C PHE A 194 5.15 3.37 1.44
N SER A 195 4.88 3.40 2.74
CA SER A 195 4.10 2.37 3.41
C SER A 195 2.61 2.38 3.05
N CYS A 196 2.14 3.34 2.24
CA CYS A 196 0.76 3.38 1.74
C CYS A 196 0.38 2.12 0.96
N VAL A 197 1.31 1.57 0.16
CA VAL A 197 1.11 0.33 -0.61
C VAL A 197 0.91 -0.90 0.27
N THR A 198 1.63 -0.96 1.39
CA THR A 198 1.44 -2.00 2.41
C THR A 198 0.12 -1.84 3.12
N THR A 199 -0.22 -0.60 3.49
CA THR A 199 -1.46 -0.29 4.21
C THR A 199 -2.67 -0.71 3.41
N ILE A 200 -2.75 -0.35 2.13
CA ILE A 200 -3.89 -0.73 1.28
C ILE A 200 -3.99 -2.26 1.12
N THR A 201 -2.86 -2.97 0.94
CA THR A 201 -2.84 -4.44 0.85
C THR A 201 -3.38 -5.08 2.13
N VAL A 202 -2.88 -4.65 3.29
CA VAL A 202 -3.35 -5.20 4.58
C VAL A 202 -4.81 -4.85 4.83
N SER A 203 -5.26 -3.66 4.44
CA SER A 203 -6.66 -3.23 4.58
C SER A 203 -7.59 -4.12 3.77
N PHE A 204 -7.27 -4.41 2.52
CA PHE A 204 -8.07 -5.30 1.67
C PHE A 204 -8.13 -6.71 2.26
N LEU A 205 -6.98 -7.32 2.58
CA LEU A 205 -6.92 -8.67 3.13
C LEU A 205 -7.60 -8.79 4.50
N ALA A 206 -7.48 -7.79 5.36
CA ALA A 206 -8.11 -7.79 6.68
C ALA A 206 -9.64 -7.73 6.61
N ASN A 207 -10.19 -7.22 5.52
CA ASN A 207 -11.63 -7.14 5.25
C ASN A 207 -12.11 -8.20 4.25
N ASN A 208 -11.34 -9.27 4.05
CA ASN A 208 -11.66 -10.41 3.19
C ASN A 208 -11.90 -10.07 1.72
N HIS A 209 -11.32 -8.98 1.23
CA HIS A 209 -11.32 -8.68 -0.20
C HIS A 209 -10.38 -9.63 -0.94
N GLU A 210 -10.83 -10.14 -2.09
CA GLU A 210 -10.05 -11.05 -2.90
C GLU A 210 -8.95 -10.29 -3.65
N MET A 211 -7.73 -10.82 -3.59
CA MET A 211 -6.55 -10.22 -4.22
C MET A 211 -5.85 -11.20 -5.13
N TYR A 212 -5.47 -10.72 -6.32
CA TYR A 212 -4.65 -11.47 -7.26
C TYR A 212 -3.23 -10.90 -7.34
N PHE A 213 -2.22 -11.76 -7.36
CA PHE A 213 -0.81 -11.37 -7.48
C PHE A 213 -0.27 -11.80 -8.84
N LEU A 214 -0.18 -10.85 -9.77
CA LEU A 214 0.35 -11.06 -11.11
C LEU A 214 1.88 -11.01 -11.07
N PRO A 215 2.61 -12.08 -11.43
CA PRO A 215 4.06 -12.03 -11.51
C PRO A 215 4.54 -11.04 -12.57
N ILE A 216 5.41 -10.10 -12.18
CA ILE A 216 5.99 -9.10 -13.07
C ILE A 216 7.51 -9.04 -12.93
N ASP A 217 8.17 -8.60 -14.00
CA ASP A 217 9.57 -8.21 -13.93
C ASP A 217 9.71 -6.85 -13.24
N TYR A 218 10.84 -6.64 -12.60
CA TYR A 218 11.16 -5.37 -11.95
C TYR A 218 12.53 -4.91 -12.41
N TYR A 219 12.56 -3.80 -13.11
CA TYR A 219 13.79 -3.29 -13.72
C TYR A 219 14.66 -2.52 -12.73
N LYS A 220 15.95 -2.44 -13.06
CA LYS A 220 16.90 -1.68 -12.24
C LYS A 220 16.58 -0.18 -12.32
N ARG A 221 16.40 0.43 -11.18
CA ARG A 221 16.15 1.88 -11.10
C ARG A 221 17.32 2.66 -11.68
N ALA A 222 17.05 3.61 -12.56
CA ALA A 222 18.04 4.51 -13.15
C ALA A 222 18.34 5.72 -12.24
N GLY A 223 18.43 5.55 -10.93
CA GLY A 223 18.70 6.63 -9.99
C GLY A 223 18.98 6.13 -8.56
N LYS A 224 19.22 7.06 -7.64
CA LYS A 224 19.47 6.72 -6.22
C LYS A 224 18.13 6.45 -5.51
N SER A 225 18.05 5.35 -4.76
CA SER A 225 16.89 5.04 -3.92
C SER A 225 16.66 6.14 -2.88
N LYS A 226 15.45 6.70 -2.86
CA LYS A 226 15.00 7.69 -1.84
C LYS A 226 14.71 7.05 -0.48
N PHE A 227 14.76 5.71 -0.36
CA PHE A 227 14.51 4.95 0.86
C PHE A 227 15.69 4.98 1.84
N LYS A 228 15.46 5.51 3.07
CA LYS A 228 16.45 5.57 4.17
C LYS A 228 16.26 4.37 5.09
N PHE A 229 17.18 3.39 5.05
CA PHE A 229 17.04 2.05 5.64
C PHE A 229 16.61 2.04 7.12
N GLY A 230 17.25 2.77 8.01
CA GLY A 230 16.94 2.70 9.46
C GLY A 230 15.58 3.31 9.82
N LYS A 231 15.36 4.56 9.41
CA LYS A 231 14.16 5.33 9.75
C LYS A 231 12.89 4.82 9.07
N ASP A 232 13.02 4.41 7.81
CA ASP A 232 11.86 3.95 7.04
C ASP A 232 11.47 2.52 7.42
N SER A 233 12.43 1.64 7.77
CA SER A 233 12.15 0.28 8.24
C SER A 233 11.38 0.28 9.57
N TYR A 234 11.77 1.14 10.54
CA TYR A 234 11.06 1.29 11.80
C TYR A 234 9.63 1.80 11.59
N ARG A 235 9.47 2.84 10.78
CA ARG A 235 8.14 3.38 10.43
C ARG A 235 7.27 2.32 9.77
N TYR A 236 7.87 1.48 8.94
CA TYR A 236 7.19 0.41 8.24
C TYR A 236 6.66 -0.67 9.21
N ILE A 237 7.48 -1.13 10.17
CA ILE A 237 7.06 -2.08 11.20
C ILE A 237 5.92 -1.50 12.04
N LEU A 238 6.07 -0.25 12.49
CA LEU A 238 5.01 0.44 13.24
C LEU A 238 3.71 0.56 12.45
N GLN A 239 3.81 0.78 11.14
CA GLN A 239 2.62 0.88 10.27
C GLN A 239 1.90 -0.45 10.16
N VAL A 240 2.63 -1.55 9.98
CA VAL A 240 2.02 -2.90 9.93
C VAL A 240 1.36 -3.22 11.28
N LEU A 241 2.04 -2.94 12.40
CA LEU A 241 1.48 -3.12 13.73
C LEU A 241 0.21 -2.28 13.95
N ARG A 242 0.26 -1.00 13.55
CA ARG A 242 -0.90 -0.09 13.63
C ARG A 242 -2.09 -0.60 12.82
N MET A 243 -1.85 -1.05 11.58
CA MET A 243 -2.91 -1.60 10.74
C MET A 243 -3.52 -2.85 11.34
N THR A 244 -2.69 -3.71 11.90
CA THR A 244 -3.19 -4.91 12.58
C THR A 244 -4.03 -4.56 13.80
N MET A 245 -3.55 -3.67 14.64
CA MET A 245 -4.32 -3.19 15.82
C MET A 245 -5.62 -2.51 15.39
N TYR A 246 -5.64 -1.88 14.22
CA TYR A 246 -6.83 -1.22 13.69
C TYR A 246 -7.91 -2.22 13.22
N PHE A 247 -7.51 -3.35 12.62
CA PHE A 247 -8.46 -4.33 12.05
C PHE A 247 -8.68 -5.54 12.96
N ASN A 248 -7.67 -5.99 13.70
CA ASN A 248 -7.76 -7.19 14.52
C ASN A 248 -6.80 -7.14 15.72
N PRO A 249 -7.12 -6.35 16.76
CA PRO A 249 -6.27 -6.21 17.95
C PRO A 249 -6.07 -7.50 18.73
N LEU A 250 -7.06 -8.42 18.70
CA LEU A 250 -6.95 -9.72 19.37
C LEU A 250 -5.78 -10.55 18.85
N LYS A 251 -5.51 -10.54 17.53
CA LYS A 251 -4.39 -11.29 16.94
C LYS A 251 -3.02 -10.82 17.42
N VAL A 252 -2.91 -9.60 17.94
CA VAL A 252 -1.66 -9.04 18.48
C VAL A 252 -1.58 -9.19 19.99
N LEU A 253 -2.62 -8.77 20.70
CA LEU A 253 -2.57 -8.66 22.16
C LEU A 253 -2.87 -9.98 22.86
N MET A 254 -3.78 -10.80 22.34
CA MET A 254 -4.18 -12.04 23.01
C MET A 254 -3.04 -13.07 23.13
N PRO A 255 -2.21 -13.33 22.09
CA PRO A 255 -1.06 -14.23 22.26
C PRO A 255 -0.08 -13.76 23.35
N LEU A 256 0.15 -12.45 23.46
CA LEU A 256 1.00 -11.87 24.49
C LEU A 256 0.38 -12.07 25.88
N ALA A 257 -0.91 -11.80 26.02
CA ALA A 257 -1.67 -12.02 27.25
C ALA A 257 -1.60 -13.49 27.69
N LEU A 258 -1.88 -14.42 26.78
CA LEU A 258 -1.84 -15.86 27.07
C LEU A 258 -0.44 -16.34 27.44
N ALA A 259 0.60 -15.81 26.80
CA ALA A 259 1.99 -16.13 27.19
C ALA A 259 2.31 -15.68 28.62
N LEU A 260 1.94 -14.45 28.99
CA LEU A 260 2.14 -13.93 30.34
C LEU A 260 1.32 -14.71 31.39
N LEU A 261 0.07 -15.01 31.09
CA LEU A 261 -0.78 -15.85 31.94
C LEU A 261 -0.16 -17.24 32.15
N GLY A 262 0.30 -17.89 31.06
CA GLY A 262 0.96 -19.19 31.12
C GLY A 262 2.24 -19.15 31.97
N ILE A 263 3.09 -18.11 31.78
CA ILE A 263 4.30 -17.90 32.60
C ILE A 263 3.90 -17.71 34.07
N GLY A 264 2.89 -16.87 34.34
CA GLY A 264 2.39 -16.63 35.69
C GLY A 264 1.88 -17.89 36.37
N VAL A 265 1.13 -18.74 35.67
CA VAL A 265 0.64 -20.02 36.19
C VAL A 265 1.80 -21.00 36.47
N VAL A 266 2.71 -21.19 35.52
CA VAL A 266 3.86 -22.12 35.69
C VAL A 266 4.74 -21.65 36.85
N LYS A 267 5.02 -20.36 36.92
CA LYS A 267 5.80 -19.78 38.03
C LYS A 267 5.06 -19.86 39.34
N GLY A 268 3.74 -19.67 39.39
CA GLY A 268 2.92 -19.82 40.58
C GLY A 268 2.94 -21.25 41.14
N ILE A 269 2.86 -22.26 40.25
CA ILE A 269 3.00 -23.67 40.63
C ILE A 269 4.39 -23.93 41.22
N TYR A 270 5.42 -23.39 40.62
CA TYR A 270 6.79 -23.49 41.13
C TYR A 270 6.94 -22.82 42.52
N ASP A 271 6.46 -21.61 42.71
CA ASP A 271 6.54 -20.87 43.96
C ASP A 271 5.85 -21.63 45.09
N VAL A 272 4.65 -22.15 44.86
CA VAL A 272 3.88 -22.95 45.82
C VAL A 272 4.62 -24.22 46.20
N SER A 273 5.26 -24.90 45.27
CA SER A 273 5.99 -26.16 45.51
C SER A 273 7.35 -25.94 46.16
N ALA A 274 8.02 -24.80 45.93
CA ALA A 274 9.38 -24.53 46.41
C ALA A 274 9.44 -23.68 47.67
N HIS A 275 8.37 -22.93 48.02
CA HIS A 275 8.39 -21.93 49.10
C HIS A 275 7.19 -22.00 50.04
N ASP A 276 6.84 -23.20 50.56
CA ASP A 276 5.80 -23.40 51.57
C ASP A 276 4.49 -22.67 51.30
N PHE A 277 3.94 -22.86 50.09
CA PHE A 277 2.68 -22.21 49.64
C PHE A 277 2.72 -20.69 49.54
N LYS A 278 3.89 -20.05 49.44
CA LYS A 278 4.02 -18.62 49.23
C LYS A 278 4.19 -18.30 47.77
N ILE A 279 3.35 -17.43 47.23
CA ILE A 279 3.48 -16.92 45.86
C ILE A 279 4.31 -15.65 45.88
N ALA A 280 5.34 -15.57 45.06
CA ALA A 280 6.19 -14.39 44.95
C ALA A 280 5.45 -13.19 44.32
N THR A 281 5.77 -11.98 44.75
CA THR A 281 5.11 -10.76 44.24
C THR A 281 5.28 -10.58 42.74
N ASP A 282 6.41 -10.94 42.19
CA ASP A 282 6.69 -10.88 40.74
C ASP A 282 5.83 -11.86 39.94
N THR A 283 5.49 -13.03 40.51
CA THR A 283 4.54 -13.99 39.91
C THR A 283 3.14 -13.38 39.79
N VAL A 284 2.67 -12.76 40.87
CA VAL A 284 1.38 -12.05 40.89
C VAL A 284 1.37 -10.92 39.86
N LEU A 285 2.47 -10.12 39.80
CA LEU A 285 2.59 -9.04 38.81
C LEU A 285 2.53 -9.53 37.38
N VAL A 286 3.22 -10.62 37.04
CA VAL A 286 3.18 -11.20 35.69
C VAL A 286 1.77 -11.68 35.35
N PHE A 287 1.10 -12.37 36.27
CA PHE A 287 -0.26 -12.89 36.04
C PHE A 287 -1.28 -11.77 35.88
N VAL A 288 -1.26 -10.76 36.75
CA VAL A 288 -2.14 -9.59 36.69
C VAL A 288 -1.90 -8.79 35.41
N THR A 289 -0.64 -8.64 34.99
CA THR A 289 -0.30 -7.99 33.72
C THR A 289 -0.91 -8.74 32.53
N GLY A 290 -0.85 -10.08 32.56
CA GLY A 290 -1.50 -10.91 31.53
C GLY A 290 -3.01 -10.70 31.48
N LEU A 291 -3.69 -10.64 32.63
CA LEU A 291 -5.13 -10.34 32.70
C LEU A 291 -5.48 -8.94 32.17
N LEU A 292 -4.67 -7.95 32.53
CA LEU A 292 -4.88 -6.57 32.04
C LEU A 292 -4.73 -6.48 30.51
N ILE A 293 -3.72 -7.13 29.95
CA ILE A 293 -3.52 -7.16 28.49
C ILE A 293 -4.66 -7.92 27.80
N ALA A 294 -5.16 -9.03 28.37
CA ALA A 294 -6.32 -9.74 27.86
C ALA A 294 -7.57 -8.87 27.85
N SER A 295 -7.83 -8.14 28.92
CA SER A 295 -8.96 -7.22 29.04
C SER A 295 -8.86 -6.07 28.00
N LEU A 296 -7.66 -5.50 27.83
CA LEU A 296 -7.40 -4.48 26.81
C LEU A 296 -7.60 -5.03 25.39
N ALA A 297 -7.22 -6.29 25.15
CA ALA A 297 -7.40 -6.94 23.87
C ALA A 297 -8.89 -7.08 23.51
N LEU A 298 -9.71 -7.51 24.47
CA LEU A 298 -11.16 -7.63 24.31
C LEU A 298 -11.84 -6.28 24.12
N LEU A 299 -11.47 -5.27 24.90
CA LEU A 299 -11.99 -3.91 24.73
C LEU A 299 -11.65 -3.32 23.36
N ALA A 300 -10.40 -3.49 22.92
CA ALA A 300 -9.97 -3.03 21.60
C ALA A 300 -10.76 -3.73 20.48
N ASP A 301 -11.03 -5.02 20.60
CA ASP A 301 -11.83 -5.78 19.63
C ASP A 301 -13.29 -5.29 19.59
N LEU A 302 -13.88 -5.02 20.74
CA LEU A 302 -15.22 -4.44 20.81
C LEU A 302 -15.31 -3.08 20.13
N ILE A 303 -14.30 -2.21 20.33
CA ILE A 303 -14.22 -0.90 19.66
C ILE A 303 -14.12 -1.06 18.14
N VAL A 304 -13.35 -2.01 17.66
CA VAL A 304 -13.24 -2.27 16.21
C VAL A 304 -14.57 -2.74 15.65
N ARG A 305 -15.22 -3.73 16.27
CA ARG A 305 -16.52 -4.27 15.82
C ARG A 305 -17.64 -3.24 15.85
N SER A 306 -17.62 -2.33 16.84
CA SER A 306 -18.63 -1.27 16.91
C SER A 306 -18.52 -0.20 15.82
N ARG A 307 -17.44 -0.18 15.04
CA ARG A 307 -17.29 0.71 13.87
C ARG A 307 -17.89 0.14 12.60
N ASP A 308 -18.05 -1.18 12.54
CA ASP A 308 -18.53 -1.91 11.36
C ASP A 308 -20.05 -2.14 11.45
N SER A 309 -20.66 -1.77 12.56
CA SER A 309 -22.11 -1.73 12.81
C SER A 309 -22.65 -0.30 12.59
#